data_20cf6ffb15a4cda49bf5f31115aedf8c
#
_entry.id   20cf6ffb15a4cda49bf5f31115aedf8c
#
_cell.length_a   1.000
_cell.length_b   1.000
_cell.length_c   1.000
_cell.angle_alpha   90.00
_cell.angle_beta   90.00
_cell.angle_gamma   90.00
#
_symmetry.space_group_name_H-M   'P 1'
#
loop_
_entity.id
_entity.type
_entity.pdbx_description
1 polymer ?
#
loop_
_entity_poly.entity_id
_entity_poly.type
_entity_poly.pdbx_seq_one_letter_code
_entity_poly.pdbx_strand_id
1 'polypeptide(L)'
;MSNEQIFASIYAKGKWGIDKSKKFNSGSGSHNSTLVNPYISSLRQMFSEQGLNLSVADVGCGDFTVGIQTVDFFKKYYAIDVAPKLIQSHKENYSRDNLIFMQQDVTTKKLPNVEIVLVRQCLQHLSNNQILKFLSNIPEELKYLIVSEHVPTSSFQSNIDIQTGHETRLVKGSGVVLHEHPFNLKFTKKDIICCVDDSNGTIMTTCYENPRK
;
A
#
# COMPACT_ATOMS: atom_id res chain seq x y z
N MET A 1 -19.94 9.14 -3.05
CA MET A 1 -19.73 7.84 -2.40
C MET A 1 -18.50 7.92 -1.50
N SER A 2 -18.54 7.27 -0.32
CA SER A 2 -17.34 7.12 0.54
C SER A 2 -16.34 6.14 -0.06
N ASN A 3 -15.07 6.19 0.37
CA ASN A 3 -14.08 5.18 -0.04
C ASN A 3 -14.52 3.76 0.33
N GLU A 4 -15.14 3.58 1.49
CA GLU A 4 -15.72 2.31 1.90
C GLU A 4 -16.70 1.76 0.85
N GLN A 5 -17.65 2.57 0.40
CA GLN A 5 -18.64 2.17 -0.61
C GLN A 5 -17.99 1.87 -1.97
N ILE A 6 -17.00 2.68 -2.38
CA ILE A 6 -16.28 2.49 -3.64
C ILE A 6 -15.54 1.15 -3.62
N PHE A 7 -14.65 0.94 -2.64
CA PHE A 7 -13.80 -0.25 -2.61
C PHE A 7 -14.57 -1.52 -2.25
N ALA A 8 -15.59 -1.45 -1.37
CA ALA A 8 -16.49 -2.58 -1.13
C ALA A 8 -17.20 -3.04 -2.43
N SER A 9 -17.63 -2.08 -3.27
CA SER A 9 -18.23 -2.39 -4.58
C SER A 9 -17.23 -2.98 -5.57
N ILE A 10 -15.95 -2.53 -5.56
CA ILE A 10 -14.89 -3.06 -6.41
C ILE A 10 -14.64 -4.54 -6.10
N TYR A 11 -14.48 -4.90 -4.82
CA TYR A 11 -14.35 -6.29 -4.39
C TYR A 11 -15.58 -7.12 -4.73
N ALA A 12 -16.79 -6.63 -4.42
CA ALA A 12 -18.03 -7.35 -4.68
C ALA A 12 -18.26 -7.64 -6.17
N LYS A 13 -17.79 -6.75 -7.06
CA LYS A 13 -17.91 -6.89 -8.51
C LYS A 13 -16.72 -7.60 -9.17
N GLY A 14 -15.72 -7.99 -8.39
CA GLY A 14 -14.49 -8.63 -8.89
C GLY A 14 -13.73 -7.78 -9.91
N LYS A 15 -13.68 -6.45 -9.74
CA LYS A 15 -13.03 -5.53 -10.69
C LYS A 15 -11.52 -5.75 -10.81
N TRP A 16 -10.89 -6.30 -9.78
CA TRP A 16 -9.47 -6.70 -9.77
C TRP A 16 -9.25 -8.17 -10.08
N GLY A 17 -10.27 -8.85 -10.61
CA GLY A 17 -10.27 -10.26 -10.96
C GLY A 17 -11.10 -11.11 -9.98
N ILE A 18 -11.43 -12.31 -10.42
CA ILE A 18 -12.18 -13.30 -9.63
C ILE A 18 -11.30 -14.53 -9.51
N ASP A 19 -10.97 -14.91 -8.28
CA ASP A 19 -10.40 -16.22 -7.96
C ASP A 19 -11.47 -17.06 -7.27
N LYS A 20 -11.90 -18.16 -7.92
CA LYS A 20 -12.96 -19.03 -7.39
C LYS A 20 -12.57 -19.70 -6.06
N SER A 21 -11.28 -19.79 -5.76
CA SER A 21 -10.76 -20.34 -4.49
C SER A 21 -10.74 -19.34 -3.35
N LYS A 22 -10.92 -18.04 -3.63
CA LYS A 22 -10.81 -16.93 -2.67
C LYS A 22 -12.06 -16.07 -2.66
N LYS A 23 -12.47 -15.64 -1.48
CA LYS A 23 -13.61 -14.73 -1.31
C LYS A 23 -13.31 -13.31 -1.81
N PHE A 24 -12.06 -12.88 -1.74
CA PHE A 24 -11.58 -11.55 -2.17
C PHE A 24 -10.31 -11.72 -3.01
N ASN A 25 -10.10 -10.81 -3.98
CA ASN A 25 -8.93 -10.80 -4.84
C ASN A 25 -8.45 -9.34 -5.01
N SER A 26 -7.18 -9.09 -4.73
CA SER A 26 -6.53 -7.78 -4.83
C SER A 26 -5.76 -7.57 -6.15
N GLY A 27 -6.02 -8.42 -7.15
CA GLY A 27 -5.40 -8.31 -8.47
C GLY A 27 -4.09 -9.10 -8.63
N SER A 28 -3.64 -9.21 -9.89
CA SER A 28 -2.44 -9.97 -10.28
C SER A 28 -1.16 -9.48 -9.58
N GLY A 29 -1.04 -8.19 -9.32
CA GLY A 29 0.09 -7.61 -8.60
C GLY A 29 0.34 -8.19 -7.21
N SER A 30 -0.71 -8.74 -6.55
CA SER A 30 -0.60 -9.37 -5.24
C SER A 30 -0.43 -10.90 -5.28
N HIS A 31 -0.68 -11.52 -6.43
CA HIS A 31 -0.66 -12.99 -6.60
C HIS A 31 0.48 -13.51 -7.46
N ASN A 32 1.08 -12.67 -8.28
CA ASN A 32 2.22 -13.05 -9.12
C ASN A 32 3.51 -13.04 -8.29
N SER A 33 4.08 -14.22 -8.04
CA SER A 33 5.31 -14.37 -7.26
C SER A 33 6.51 -13.63 -7.85
N THR A 34 6.57 -13.47 -9.17
CA THR A 34 7.66 -12.69 -9.82
C THR A 34 7.59 -11.20 -9.47
N LEU A 35 6.40 -10.69 -9.15
CA LEU A 35 6.19 -9.30 -8.72
C LEU A 35 6.27 -9.13 -7.19
N VAL A 36 5.94 -10.17 -6.43
CA VAL A 36 5.82 -10.12 -4.97
C VAL A 36 7.14 -10.47 -4.28
N ASN A 37 7.84 -11.54 -4.73
CA ASN A 37 9.04 -12.03 -4.06
C ASN A 37 10.18 -10.99 -3.97
N PRO A 38 10.48 -10.19 -5.02
CA PRO A 38 11.50 -9.15 -4.90
C PRO A 38 11.17 -8.11 -3.84
N TYR A 39 9.90 -7.68 -3.74
CA TYR A 39 9.43 -6.76 -2.71
C TYR A 39 9.62 -7.33 -1.30
N ILE A 40 9.18 -8.58 -1.06
CA ILE A 40 9.34 -9.24 0.23
C ILE A 40 10.83 -9.41 0.59
N SER A 41 11.66 -9.78 -0.38
CA SER A 41 13.11 -9.91 -0.19
C SER A 41 13.75 -8.57 0.20
N SER A 42 13.35 -7.47 -0.42
CA SER A 42 13.85 -6.13 -0.10
C SER A 42 13.44 -5.69 1.31
N LEU A 43 12.19 -5.96 1.71
CA LEU A 43 11.75 -5.69 3.09
C LEU A 43 12.49 -6.56 4.10
N ARG A 44 12.68 -7.84 3.80
CA ARG A 44 13.45 -8.76 4.67
C ARG A 44 14.88 -8.27 4.85
N GLN A 45 15.57 -7.88 3.76
CA GLN A 45 16.91 -7.34 3.82
C GLN A 45 16.98 -6.05 4.65
N MET A 46 16.01 -5.16 4.48
CA MET A 46 15.97 -3.88 5.19
C MET A 46 15.68 -4.04 6.69
N PHE A 47 14.85 -5.01 7.07
CA PHE A 47 14.34 -5.15 8.45
C PHE A 47 14.77 -6.45 9.15
N SER A 48 15.72 -7.22 8.61
CA SER A 48 16.15 -8.52 9.18
C SER A 48 16.58 -8.46 10.65
N GLU A 49 17.22 -7.36 11.07
CA GLU A 49 17.73 -7.20 12.43
C GLU A 49 16.92 -6.17 13.25
N GLN A 50 16.41 -5.13 12.62
CA GLN A 50 15.75 -3.99 13.28
C GLN A 50 14.24 -4.12 13.36
N GLY A 51 13.62 -4.84 12.43
CA GLY A 51 12.17 -4.91 12.26
C GLY A 51 11.45 -5.50 13.46
N LEU A 52 12.07 -6.49 14.13
CA LEU A 52 11.51 -7.14 15.33
C LEU A 52 11.29 -6.18 16.52
N ASN A 53 11.83 -4.98 16.47
CA ASN A 53 11.62 -3.93 17.46
C ASN A 53 10.69 -2.81 16.99
N LEU A 54 10.23 -2.85 15.73
CA LEU A 54 9.44 -1.79 15.10
C LEU A 54 8.00 -2.24 14.85
N SER A 55 7.08 -1.29 14.96
CA SER A 55 5.68 -1.47 14.58
C SER A 55 5.43 -0.96 13.17
N VAL A 56 4.50 -1.60 12.47
CA VAL A 56 4.17 -1.29 11.08
C VAL A 56 2.67 -1.15 10.86
N ALA A 57 2.26 -0.24 9.98
CA ALA A 57 0.94 -0.18 9.40
C ALA A 57 1.01 -0.51 7.90
N ASP A 58 0.35 -1.58 7.49
CA ASP A 58 0.16 -2.00 6.12
C ASP A 58 -1.15 -1.42 5.61
N VAL A 59 -1.07 -0.38 4.81
CA VAL A 59 -2.20 0.43 4.33
C VAL A 59 -2.70 -0.07 3.00
N GLY A 60 -3.99 -0.41 2.94
CA GLY A 60 -4.59 -1.10 1.80
C GLY A 60 -4.11 -2.55 1.74
N CYS A 61 -4.18 -3.26 2.88
CA CYS A 61 -3.65 -4.63 3.01
C CYS A 61 -4.31 -5.65 2.05
N GLY A 62 -5.42 -5.28 1.43
CA GLY A 62 -6.09 -6.08 0.43
C GLY A 62 -6.47 -7.47 0.93
N ASP A 63 -6.35 -8.50 0.09
CA ASP A 63 -6.65 -9.89 0.44
C ASP A 63 -5.59 -10.56 1.34
N PHE A 64 -4.62 -9.76 1.81
CA PHE A 64 -3.57 -10.13 2.75
C PHE A 64 -2.58 -11.19 2.27
N THR A 65 -2.60 -11.56 1.00
CA THR A 65 -1.67 -12.55 0.41
C THR A 65 -0.20 -12.11 0.51
N VAL A 66 0.06 -10.80 0.41
CA VAL A 66 1.40 -10.23 0.57
C VAL A 66 1.71 -9.98 2.03
N GLY A 67 0.78 -9.35 2.78
CA GLY A 67 0.97 -8.97 4.17
C GLY A 67 1.32 -10.16 5.07
N ILE A 68 0.65 -11.32 4.91
CA ILE A 68 0.92 -12.51 5.73
C ILE A 68 2.40 -12.99 5.64
N GLN A 69 3.09 -12.72 4.53
CA GLN A 69 4.48 -13.10 4.32
C GLN A 69 5.48 -12.14 5.00
N THR A 70 5.00 -11.01 5.51
CA THR A 70 5.82 -9.96 6.13
C THR A 70 5.51 -9.73 7.61
N VAL A 71 4.42 -10.30 8.14
CA VAL A 71 4.01 -10.13 9.55
C VAL A 71 5.14 -10.41 10.53
N ASP A 72 5.87 -11.49 10.33
CA ASP A 72 6.92 -11.95 11.23
C ASP A 72 8.21 -11.11 11.18
N PHE A 73 8.27 -10.09 10.29
CA PHE A 73 9.40 -9.16 10.25
C PHE A 73 9.29 -8.07 11.33
N PHE A 74 8.10 -7.88 11.95
CA PHE A 74 7.80 -6.73 12.78
C PHE A 74 7.27 -7.12 14.16
N LYS A 75 7.58 -6.28 15.17
CA LYS A 75 7.07 -6.43 16.53
C LYS A 75 5.55 -6.37 16.61
N LYS A 76 4.94 -5.49 15.82
CA LYS A 76 3.49 -5.29 15.75
C LYS A 76 3.08 -4.90 14.35
N TYR A 77 2.05 -5.55 13.84
CA TYR A 77 1.58 -5.39 12.47
C TYR A 77 0.10 -4.97 12.46
N TYR A 78 -0.17 -3.78 11.97
CA TYR A 78 -1.53 -3.29 11.74
C TYR A 78 -1.87 -3.42 10.26
N ALA A 79 -2.70 -4.40 9.91
CA ALA A 79 -3.23 -4.57 8.56
C ALA A 79 -4.52 -3.76 8.41
N ILE A 80 -4.47 -2.73 7.57
CA ILE A 80 -5.53 -1.73 7.46
C ILE A 80 -6.14 -1.76 6.07
N ASP A 81 -7.47 -1.87 5.99
CA ASP A 81 -8.22 -1.68 4.74
C ASP A 81 -9.55 -0.99 5.03
N VAL A 82 -10.10 -0.33 4.02
CA VAL A 82 -11.38 0.39 4.13
C VAL A 82 -12.60 -0.54 3.99
N ALA A 83 -12.44 -1.72 3.38
CA ALA A 83 -13.52 -2.65 3.07
C ALA A 83 -13.92 -3.52 4.29
N PRO A 84 -15.12 -3.31 4.90
CA PRO A 84 -15.47 -3.96 6.17
C PRO A 84 -15.57 -5.48 6.07
N LYS A 85 -16.17 -6.01 4.97
CA LYS A 85 -16.33 -7.46 4.77
C LYS A 85 -15.00 -8.18 4.57
N LEU A 86 -14.01 -7.50 3.96
CA LEU A 86 -12.65 -7.98 3.79
C LEU A 86 -11.97 -8.13 5.16
N ILE A 87 -11.96 -7.07 5.96
CA ILE A 87 -11.35 -7.07 7.30
C ILE A 87 -12.04 -8.07 8.23
N GLN A 88 -13.37 -8.20 8.17
CA GLN A 88 -14.09 -9.21 8.94
C GLN A 88 -13.62 -10.62 8.56
N SER A 89 -13.53 -10.93 7.27
CA SER A 89 -13.01 -12.21 6.79
C SER A 89 -11.57 -12.48 7.24
N HIS A 90 -10.71 -11.45 7.28
CA HIS A 90 -9.34 -11.62 7.75
C HIS A 90 -9.27 -11.97 9.23
N LYS A 91 -10.07 -11.32 10.09
CA LYS A 91 -10.17 -11.63 11.52
C LYS A 91 -10.62 -13.07 11.79
N GLU A 92 -11.39 -13.66 10.88
CA GLU A 92 -11.86 -15.04 10.98
C GLU A 92 -10.82 -16.07 10.52
N ASN A 93 -9.93 -15.69 9.58
CA ASN A 93 -9.04 -16.64 8.90
C ASN A 93 -7.56 -16.51 9.30
N TYR A 94 -7.15 -15.39 9.91
CA TYR A 94 -5.77 -15.17 10.29
C TYR A 94 -5.66 -14.85 11.77
N SER A 95 -4.73 -15.51 12.45
CA SER A 95 -4.40 -15.25 13.86
C SER A 95 -2.88 -15.28 14.04
N ARG A 96 -2.32 -14.21 14.62
CA ARG A 96 -0.94 -14.08 15.06
C ARG A 96 -0.92 -13.10 16.23
N ASP A 97 -0.05 -13.30 17.21
CA ASP A 97 0.01 -12.48 18.43
C ASP A 97 0.35 -11.01 18.14
N ASN A 98 1.13 -10.77 17.07
CA ASN A 98 1.56 -9.44 16.67
C ASN A 98 0.67 -8.80 15.61
N LEU A 99 -0.41 -9.45 15.12
CA LEU A 99 -1.24 -9.00 13.99
C LEU A 99 -2.58 -8.43 14.46
N ILE A 100 -2.90 -7.22 13.98
CA ILE A 100 -4.16 -6.53 14.25
C ILE A 100 -4.80 -6.09 12.94
N PHE A 101 -6.00 -6.56 12.63
CA PHE A 101 -6.79 -6.10 11.49
C PHE A 101 -7.68 -4.92 11.86
N MET A 102 -7.58 -3.82 11.09
CA MET A 102 -8.34 -2.60 11.31
C MET A 102 -9.13 -2.19 10.06
N GLN A 103 -10.44 -2.01 10.22
CA GLN A 103 -11.25 -1.36 9.19
C GLN A 103 -11.12 0.16 9.37
N GLN A 104 -10.48 0.83 8.41
CA GLN A 104 -10.25 2.26 8.50
C GLN A 104 -10.07 2.90 7.12
N ASP A 105 -10.70 4.06 6.92
CA ASP A 105 -10.38 4.97 5.81
C ASP A 105 -9.21 5.88 6.23
N VAL A 106 -8.03 5.60 5.69
CA VAL A 106 -6.78 6.30 6.00
C VAL A 106 -6.75 7.74 5.46
N THR A 107 -7.72 8.10 4.60
CA THR A 107 -7.87 9.47 4.10
C THR A 107 -8.66 10.37 5.07
N THR A 108 -9.32 9.79 6.07
CA THR A 108 -10.18 10.52 7.03
C THR A 108 -9.79 10.34 8.48
N LYS A 109 -8.97 9.33 8.80
CA LYS A 109 -8.54 9.03 10.18
C LYS A 109 -7.03 8.87 10.24
N LYS A 110 -6.42 9.37 11.33
CA LYS A 110 -4.99 9.18 11.60
C LYS A 110 -4.65 7.71 11.72
N LEU A 111 -3.48 7.34 11.19
CA LEU A 111 -2.93 6.00 11.37
C LEU A 111 -2.56 5.74 12.83
N PRO A 112 -2.48 4.46 13.27
CA PRO A 112 -1.86 4.11 14.53
C PRO A 112 -0.46 4.72 14.64
N ASN A 113 -0.01 4.99 15.86
CA ASN A 113 1.37 5.43 16.07
C ASN A 113 2.31 4.25 15.84
N VAL A 114 2.98 4.27 14.70
CA VAL A 114 3.90 3.24 14.21
C VAL A 114 5.16 3.87 13.64
N GLU A 115 6.25 3.10 13.62
CA GLU A 115 7.52 3.56 13.04
C GLU A 115 7.58 3.39 11.52
N ILE A 116 6.77 2.48 10.96
CA ILE A 116 6.80 2.13 9.54
C ILE A 116 5.38 2.18 8.97
N VAL A 117 5.25 2.75 7.80
CA VAL A 117 4.03 2.63 6.98
C VAL A 117 4.41 1.97 5.65
N LEU A 118 3.77 0.85 5.34
CA LEU A 118 3.81 0.19 4.05
C LEU A 118 2.57 0.55 3.26
N VAL A 119 2.74 0.92 2.00
CA VAL A 119 1.64 1.15 1.07
C VAL A 119 2.00 0.48 -0.25
N ARG A 120 1.26 -0.53 -0.65
CA ARG A 120 1.55 -1.26 -1.87
C ARG A 120 0.36 -1.28 -2.81
N GLN A 121 0.54 -0.69 -4.00
CA GLN A 121 -0.46 -0.60 -5.07
C GLN A 121 -1.84 -0.10 -4.57
N CYS A 122 -1.82 0.87 -3.66
CA CYS A 122 -3.00 1.44 -3.04
C CYS A 122 -3.22 2.90 -3.46
N LEU A 123 -2.19 3.76 -3.40
CA LEU A 123 -2.33 5.18 -3.72
C LEU A 123 -2.65 5.41 -5.20
N GLN A 124 -2.22 4.51 -6.08
CA GLN A 124 -2.54 4.56 -7.51
C GLN A 124 -4.05 4.57 -7.80
N HIS A 125 -4.89 4.16 -6.87
CA HIS A 125 -6.34 4.11 -6.97
C HIS A 125 -7.05 5.33 -6.35
N LEU A 126 -6.30 6.22 -5.68
CA LEU A 126 -6.82 7.39 -4.98
C LEU A 126 -6.63 8.67 -5.80
N SER A 127 -7.53 9.62 -5.70
CA SER A 127 -7.32 10.97 -6.23
C SER A 127 -6.20 11.69 -5.49
N ASN A 128 -5.61 12.72 -6.10
CA ASN A 128 -4.55 13.51 -5.47
C ASN A 128 -4.98 14.14 -4.16
N ASN A 129 -6.22 14.62 -4.07
CA ASN A 129 -6.77 15.16 -2.82
C ASN A 129 -6.82 14.10 -1.70
N GLN A 130 -7.14 12.85 -2.02
CA GLN A 130 -7.17 11.77 -1.05
C GLN A 130 -5.76 11.34 -0.62
N ILE A 131 -4.79 11.34 -1.54
CA ILE A 131 -3.38 11.10 -1.19
C ILE A 131 -2.86 12.20 -0.26
N LEU A 132 -3.18 13.48 -0.51
CA LEU A 132 -2.83 14.59 0.39
C LEU A 132 -3.42 14.41 1.80
N LYS A 133 -4.68 13.95 1.89
CA LYS A 133 -5.32 13.63 3.18
C LYS A 133 -4.64 12.43 3.87
N PHE A 134 -4.31 11.37 3.13
CA PHE A 134 -3.53 10.25 3.66
C PHE A 134 -2.21 10.72 4.26
N LEU A 135 -1.44 11.53 3.52
CA LEU A 135 -0.17 12.09 3.99
C LEU A 135 -0.33 12.97 5.24
N SER A 136 -1.50 13.60 5.43
CA SER A 136 -1.81 14.36 6.66
C SER A 136 -2.13 13.46 7.85
N ASN A 137 -2.39 12.18 7.62
CA ASN A 137 -2.81 11.21 8.63
C ASN A 137 -1.70 10.23 9.02
N ILE A 138 -0.51 10.28 8.39
CA ILE A 138 0.64 9.48 8.81
C ILE A 138 1.17 9.98 10.17
N PRO A 139 1.80 9.11 10.98
CA PRO A 139 2.39 9.52 12.26
C PRO A 139 3.47 10.59 12.09
N GLU A 140 3.57 11.51 13.05
CA GLU A 140 4.56 12.59 13.03
C GLU A 140 6.01 12.07 13.20
N GLU A 141 6.18 11.00 13.98
CA GLU A 141 7.48 10.36 14.26
C GLU A 141 7.74 9.13 13.38
N LEU A 142 7.13 9.10 12.20
CA LEU A 142 7.32 8.02 11.25
C LEU A 142 8.78 7.94 10.79
N LYS A 143 9.41 6.77 10.95
CA LYS A 143 10.80 6.53 10.49
C LYS A 143 10.86 6.22 9.02
N TYR A 144 9.95 5.36 8.53
CA TYR A 144 9.94 4.90 7.14
C TYR A 144 8.53 4.91 6.56
N LEU A 145 8.38 5.57 5.41
CA LEU A 145 7.24 5.42 4.52
C LEU A 145 7.71 4.66 3.27
N ILE A 146 7.25 3.44 3.11
CA ILE A 146 7.61 2.58 1.97
C ILE A 146 6.41 2.47 1.05
N VAL A 147 6.58 2.98 -0.15
CA VAL A 147 5.51 3.08 -1.15
C VAL A 147 5.89 2.30 -2.40
N SER A 148 5.04 1.36 -2.76
CA SER A 148 5.20 0.48 -3.92
C SER A 148 4.05 0.75 -4.88
N GLU A 149 4.32 1.43 -5.99
CA GLU A 149 3.28 1.83 -6.95
C GLU A 149 3.68 1.49 -8.38
N HIS A 150 2.68 1.29 -9.22
CA HIS A 150 2.89 1.01 -10.63
C HIS A 150 3.08 2.33 -11.39
N VAL A 151 4.21 2.45 -12.09
CA VAL A 151 4.58 3.64 -12.86
C VAL A 151 4.90 3.25 -14.32
N PRO A 152 4.78 4.16 -15.30
CA PRO A 152 5.22 3.89 -16.67
C PRO A 152 6.72 3.58 -16.74
N THR A 153 7.14 2.73 -17.68
CA THR A 153 8.57 2.41 -17.94
C THR A 153 9.33 3.52 -18.63
N SER A 154 8.65 4.34 -19.43
CA SER A 154 9.25 5.52 -20.09
C SER A 154 9.14 6.76 -19.19
N SER A 155 9.80 7.85 -19.60
CA SER A 155 9.61 9.16 -18.95
C SER A 155 8.13 9.55 -18.97
N PHE A 156 7.60 10.03 -17.85
CA PHE A 156 6.20 10.35 -17.69
C PHE A 156 6.00 11.61 -16.83
N GLN A 157 4.84 12.23 -16.99
CA GLN A 157 4.38 13.26 -16.07
C GLN A 157 3.79 12.58 -14.83
N SER A 158 4.40 12.82 -13.65
CA SER A 158 3.93 12.25 -12.39
C SER A 158 2.62 12.87 -11.94
N ASN A 159 1.88 12.12 -11.13
CA ASN A 159 0.76 12.59 -10.33
C ASN A 159 -0.39 13.23 -11.14
N ILE A 160 -0.58 12.85 -12.40
CA ILE A 160 -1.81 13.25 -13.13
C ILE A 160 -3.01 12.71 -12.32
N ASP A 161 -3.93 13.60 -11.98
CA ASP A 161 -5.06 13.24 -11.09
C ASP A 161 -6.04 12.30 -11.76
N ILE A 162 -6.63 11.42 -10.95
CA ILE A 162 -7.69 10.49 -11.35
C ILE A 162 -8.85 10.54 -10.36
N GLN A 163 -9.99 10.06 -10.79
CA GLN A 163 -11.09 9.77 -9.88
C GLN A 163 -10.76 8.48 -9.10
N THR A 164 -11.00 8.50 -7.79
CA THR A 164 -10.82 7.31 -6.94
C THR A 164 -11.69 6.14 -7.44
N GLY A 165 -11.06 4.98 -7.63
CA GLY A 165 -11.72 3.81 -8.19
C GLY A 165 -10.80 2.63 -8.43
N HIS A 166 -11.21 1.73 -9.34
CA HIS A 166 -10.42 0.52 -9.67
C HIS A 166 -9.30 0.76 -10.68
N GLU A 167 -9.35 1.84 -11.43
CA GLU A 167 -8.31 2.21 -12.41
C GLU A 167 -7.07 2.74 -11.73
N THR A 168 -5.94 2.67 -12.41
CA THR A 168 -4.66 3.23 -11.98
C THR A 168 -4.29 4.42 -12.86
N ARG A 169 -3.27 5.20 -12.46
CA ARG A 169 -2.76 6.32 -13.26
C ARG A 169 -2.09 5.90 -14.56
N LEU A 170 -1.75 4.62 -14.73
CA LEU A 170 -1.19 4.09 -15.97
C LEU A 170 -2.09 4.34 -17.18
N VAL A 171 -3.43 4.36 -17.01
CA VAL A 171 -4.38 4.71 -18.10
C VAL A 171 -4.17 6.13 -18.63
N LYS A 172 -3.50 6.99 -17.87
CA LYS A 172 -3.10 8.36 -18.27
C LYS A 172 -1.61 8.50 -18.54
N GLY A 173 -0.87 7.38 -18.65
CA GLY A 173 0.58 7.40 -18.79
C GLY A 173 1.30 8.08 -17.61
N SER A 174 0.77 7.92 -16.37
CA SER A 174 1.27 8.57 -15.16
C SER A 174 1.42 7.57 -14.02
N GLY A 175 2.08 7.98 -12.94
CA GLY A 175 2.28 7.20 -11.72
C GLY A 175 2.32 8.09 -10.49
N VAL A 176 2.26 7.49 -9.28
CA VAL A 176 2.36 8.21 -8.01
C VAL A 176 3.82 8.41 -7.62
N VAL A 177 4.22 9.68 -7.44
CA VAL A 177 5.56 10.09 -7.00
C VAL A 177 5.42 11.11 -5.87
N LEU A 178 5.56 10.68 -4.63
CA LEU A 178 5.19 11.49 -3.46
C LEU A 178 6.07 12.72 -3.24
N HIS A 179 7.32 12.73 -3.70
CA HIS A 179 8.22 13.88 -3.58
C HIS A 179 8.04 14.94 -4.65
N GLU A 180 7.16 14.71 -5.62
CA GLU A 180 6.83 15.68 -6.68
C GLU A 180 5.48 16.34 -6.45
N HIS A 181 5.24 17.43 -7.17
CA HIS A 181 3.96 18.14 -7.16
C HIS A 181 2.79 17.18 -7.50
N PRO A 182 1.63 17.26 -6.82
CA PRO A 182 1.24 18.25 -5.79
C PRO A 182 1.60 17.80 -4.36
N PHE A 183 2.20 16.64 -4.15
CA PHE A 183 2.40 16.08 -2.79
C PHE A 183 3.59 16.71 -2.09
N ASN A 184 4.70 16.94 -2.78
CA ASN A 184 5.91 17.60 -2.29
C ASN A 184 6.38 17.07 -0.92
N LEU A 185 6.25 15.75 -0.70
CA LEU A 185 6.67 15.10 0.53
C LEU A 185 8.13 15.42 0.85
N LYS A 186 8.41 15.90 2.06
CA LYS A 186 9.76 16.10 2.57
C LYS A 186 10.27 14.83 3.24
N PHE A 187 11.58 14.61 3.21
CA PHE A 187 12.23 13.44 3.79
C PHE A 187 13.72 13.73 4.00
N THR A 188 14.38 12.94 4.83
CA THR A 188 15.84 13.04 5.03
C THR A 188 16.62 12.25 3.98
N LYS A 189 16.09 11.09 3.56
CA LYS A 189 16.68 10.23 2.54
C LYS A 189 15.59 9.53 1.73
N LYS A 190 15.89 9.25 0.46
CA LYS A 190 15.03 8.49 -0.44
C LYS A 190 15.86 7.44 -1.17
N ASP A 191 15.42 6.20 -1.12
CA ASP A 191 16.01 5.09 -1.86
C ASP A 191 14.93 4.34 -2.65
N ILE A 192 15.28 3.86 -3.83
CA ILE A 192 14.50 2.87 -4.55
C ILE A 192 15.02 1.51 -4.09
N ILE A 193 14.21 0.76 -3.34
CA ILE A 193 14.61 -0.51 -2.74
C ILE A 193 14.22 -1.73 -3.56
N CYS A 194 13.29 -1.57 -4.51
CA CYS A 194 12.85 -2.62 -5.42
C CYS A 194 12.25 -2.02 -6.69
N CYS A 195 12.58 -2.59 -7.84
CA CYS A 195 11.92 -2.35 -9.13
C CYS A 195 11.64 -3.67 -9.81
N VAL A 196 10.41 -3.87 -10.26
CA VAL A 196 10.00 -5.08 -10.99
C VAL A 196 9.17 -4.67 -12.19
N ASP A 197 9.62 -5.06 -13.38
CA ASP A 197 8.85 -4.79 -14.60
C ASP A 197 7.62 -5.68 -14.68
N ASP A 198 6.52 -5.09 -15.09
CA ASP A 198 5.24 -5.73 -15.40
C ASP A 198 4.80 -5.32 -16.80
N SER A 199 3.87 -6.06 -17.39
CA SER A 199 3.42 -5.89 -18.77
C SER A 199 3.02 -4.45 -19.16
N ASN A 200 2.62 -3.64 -18.20
CA ASN A 200 2.10 -2.29 -18.41
C ASN A 200 2.94 -1.18 -17.77
N GLY A 201 4.11 -1.50 -17.21
CA GLY A 201 4.94 -0.53 -16.51
C GLY A 201 5.93 -1.20 -15.56
N THR A 202 6.38 -0.46 -14.56
CA THR A 202 7.30 -0.94 -13.51
C THR A 202 6.65 -0.76 -12.15
N ILE A 203 6.62 -1.80 -11.32
CA ILE A 203 6.27 -1.67 -9.91
C ILE A 203 7.53 -1.20 -9.17
N MET A 204 7.53 0.07 -8.79
CA MET A 204 8.65 0.72 -8.12
C MET A 204 8.36 0.89 -6.64
N THR A 205 9.25 0.38 -5.80
CA THR A 205 9.18 0.53 -4.34
C THR A 205 10.18 1.57 -3.87
N THR A 206 9.67 2.68 -3.36
CA THR A 206 10.45 3.80 -2.83
C THR A 206 10.35 3.85 -1.31
N CYS A 207 11.47 3.90 -0.63
CA CYS A 207 11.58 4.16 0.80
C CYS A 207 11.90 5.63 1.04
N TYR A 208 11.08 6.30 1.85
CA TYR A 208 11.31 7.67 2.35
C TYR A 208 11.63 7.58 3.84
N GLU A 209 12.80 8.07 4.25
CA GLU A 209 13.20 8.13 5.65
C GLU A 209 12.77 9.46 6.28
N ASN A 210 12.23 9.39 7.50
CA ASN A 210 11.72 10.54 8.27
C ASN A 210 10.84 11.46 7.39
N PRO A 211 9.78 10.92 6.77
CA PRO A 211 8.91 11.70 5.90
C PRO A 211 8.21 12.81 6.71
N ARG A 212 8.10 14.00 6.11
CA ARG A 212 7.41 15.17 6.65
C ARG A 212 6.49 15.77 5.58
N LYS A 213 5.39 16.33 6.00
CA LYS A 213 4.49 17.07 5.11
C LYS A 213 4.89 18.54 4.99
#